data_b220b01280387e89d33b5769bdacfbbd
#
_entry.id   b220b01280387e89d33b5769bdacfbbd
#
_cell.length_a   1.000
_cell.length_b   1.000
_cell.length_c   1.000
_cell.angle_alpha   90.00
_cell.angle_beta   90.00
_cell.angle_gamma   90.00
#
_symmetry.space_group_name_H-M   'P 1'
#
loop_
_entity.id
_entity.type
_entity.pdbx_description
1 polymer ?
#
loop_
_entity_poly.entity_id
_entity_poly.type
_entity_poly.pdbx_seq_one_letter_code
_entity_poly.pdbx_strand_id
1 'polypeptide(L)'
;MAQEVIAAGQAGAVGQAEAVGQRDSGQSGQARLGALDVCRGLAILAVLFIHVSGHFLPGLHPAHSLKPPTWAWYALAVPNQDAQWAVPCFLMLSAFVNALSLARGNGVGRYVKRRVQTAVVPYLLWSAVYIAVNVFVKHQHMPGIRSTLTLLQNGTAYFHLYFFVLVLEMYVLLPLFVPLFRRRPPFWAVAAGAVILQALVYGLNRYVFLHRFQTTIFWDILPVALGLWLFGQSARWPDLFRRGVGGAGVVTLAALAVYTPLAVATMLPHAHINTALYQFGQWGYTAGMSFLMLALAGTLGRGRLTALLGYLGAESLAIYVMHPLAILVLDRMGVNKALGSGPGLVVYYAASLALPLATAWVWKRGKRVAAGRA
;
A
#
# COMPACT_ATOMS: atom_id res chain seq x y z
N MET A 1 45.97 -31.33 31.48
CA MET A 1 46.17 -31.28 30.01
C MET A 1 44.97 -31.82 29.21
N ALA A 2 44.50 -33.07 29.40
CA ALA A 2 43.37 -33.58 28.58
C ALA A 2 42.03 -32.86 28.85
N GLN A 3 41.71 -32.43 30.06
CA GLN A 3 40.48 -31.70 30.40
C GLN A 3 40.49 -30.25 29.92
N GLU A 4 41.61 -29.58 29.82
CA GLU A 4 41.72 -28.22 29.30
C GLU A 4 41.56 -28.16 27.77
N VAL A 5 41.99 -29.17 27.04
CA VAL A 5 41.84 -29.26 25.59
C VAL A 5 40.36 -29.50 25.21
N ILE A 6 39.63 -30.28 26.03
CA ILE A 6 38.18 -30.52 25.80
C ILE A 6 37.38 -29.24 26.10
N ALA A 7 37.72 -28.48 27.16
CA ALA A 7 37.06 -27.23 27.49
C ALA A 7 37.29 -26.13 26.43
N ALA A 8 38.51 -26.03 25.88
CA ALA A 8 38.83 -25.10 24.80
C ALA A 8 38.11 -25.44 23.47
N GLY A 9 37.97 -26.74 23.17
CA GLY A 9 37.22 -27.21 22.01
C GLY A 9 35.73 -26.91 22.11
N GLN A 10 35.13 -27.06 23.30
CA GLN A 10 33.70 -26.74 23.51
C GLN A 10 33.42 -25.24 23.51
N ALA A 11 34.30 -24.41 24.07
CA ALA A 11 34.15 -22.94 23.99
C ALA A 11 34.29 -22.41 22.56
N GLY A 12 35.18 -22.99 21.75
CA GLY A 12 35.30 -22.64 20.34
C GLY A 12 34.09 -23.04 19.51
N ALA A 13 33.47 -24.20 19.77
CA ALA A 13 32.27 -24.66 19.08
C ALA A 13 31.01 -23.84 19.44
N VAL A 14 30.87 -23.45 20.72
CA VAL A 14 29.77 -22.56 21.17
C VAL A 14 29.92 -21.18 20.59
N GLY A 15 31.09 -20.57 20.55
CA GLY A 15 31.36 -19.28 19.96
C GLY A 15 31.14 -19.26 18.46
N GLN A 16 31.48 -20.35 17.73
CA GLN A 16 31.17 -20.47 16.29
C GLN A 16 29.67 -20.67 16.05
N ALA A 17 28.95 -21.44 16.86
CA ALA A 17 27.52 -21.63 16.74
C ALA A 17 26.74 -20.32 17.02
N GLU A 18 27.17 -19.52 18.01
CA GLU A 18 26.58 -18.21 18.28
C GLU A 18 26.87 -17.20 17.16
N ALA A 19 28.08 -17.19 16.60
CA ALA A 19 28.45 -16.32 15.48
C ALA A 19 27.72 -16.70 14.20
N VAL A 20 27.51 -17.98 13.93
CA VAL A 20 26.67 -18.47 12.80
C VAL A 20 25.20 -18.11 13.05
N GLY A 21 24.66 -18.32 14.24
CA GLY A 21 23.30 -17.97 14.60
C GLY A 21 23.02 -16.45 14.52
N GLN A 22 23.98 -15.59 14.88
CA GLN A 22 23.88 -14.14 14.71
C GLN A 22 23.97 -13.70 13.25
N ARG A 23 24.81 -14.33 12.43
CA ARG A 23 24.89 -14.08 10.98
C ARG A 23 23.61 -14.51 10.26
N ASP A 24 23.07 -15.67 10.58
CA ASP A 24 21.82 -16.18 10.00
C ASP A 24 20.61 -15.32 10.39
N SER A 25 20.54 -14.85 11.64
CA SER A 25 19.49 -13.93 12.08
C SER A 25 19.59 -12.55 11.42
N GLY A 26 20.80 -12.05 11.20
CA GLY A 26 21.06 -10.82 10.45
C GLY A 26 20.68 -10.92 8.98
N GLN A 27 21.10 -12.01 8.32
CA GLN A 27 20.78 -12.27 6.91
C GLN A 27 19.27 -12.50 6.68
N SER A 28 18.62 -13.26 7.56
CA SER A 28 17.18 -13.48 7.50
C SER A 28 16.37 -12.21 7.74
N GLY A 29 16.84 -11.32 8.62
CA GLY A 29 16.25 -10.00 8.85
C GLY A 29 16.37 -9.08 7.64
N GLN A 30 17.55 -9.06 7.01
CA GLN A 30 17.80 -8.24 5.83
C GLN A 30 17.03 -8.74 4.58
N ALA A 31 16.92 -10.05 4.40
CA ALA A 31 16.11 -10.65 3.35
C ALA A 31 14.61 -10.33 3.51
N ARG A 32 14.09 -10.33 4.75
CA ARG A 32 12.68 -9.93 5.03
C ARG A 32 12.42 -8.46 4.69
N LEU A 33 13.33 -7.55 5.05
CA LEU A 33 13.19 -6.13 4.69
C LEU A 33 13.20 -5.95 3.18
N GLY A 34 14.05 -6.67 2.46
CA GLY A 34 14.07 -6.69 1.00
C GLY A 34 12.74 -7.16 0.39
N ALA A 35 12.12 -8.22 0.92
CA ALA A 35 10.81 -8.69 0.45
C ALA A 35 9.69 -7.65 0.66
N LEU A 36 9.72 -6.90 1.77
CA LEU A 36 8.76 -5.82 2.02
C LEU A 36 8.90 -4.70 0.99
N ASP A 37 10.13 -4.30 0.66
CA ASP A 37 10.37 -3.25 -0.33
C ASP A 37 10.01 -3.72 -1.74
N VAL A 38 10.29 -4.97 -2.11
CA VAL A 38 9.83 -5.57 -3.36
C VAL A 38 8.30 -5.57 -3.45
N CYS A 39 7.61 -5.98 -2.38
CA CYS A 39 6.14 -5.97 -2.33
C CYS A 39 5.57 -4.55 -2.45
N ARG A 40 6.20 -3.55 -1.80
CA ARG A 40 5.86 -2.12 -2.00
C ARG A 40 6.09 -1.66 -3.43
N GLY A 41 7.15 -2.15 -4.08
CA GLY A 41 7.44 -1.87 -5.48
C GLY A 41 6.35 -2.39 -6.41
N LEU A 42 5.86 -3.60 -6.20
CA LEU A 42 4.72 -4.15 -6.92
C LEU A 42 3.44 -3.34 -6.67
N ALA A 43 3.17 -3.00 -5.40
CA ALA A 43 2.00 -2.23 -5.03
C ALA A 43 2.01 -0.81 -5.60
N ILE A 44 3.15 -0.10 -5.64
CA ILE A 44 3.20 1.24 -6.23
C ILE A 44 2.99 1.22 -7.73
N LEU A 45 3.49 0.21 -8.44
CA LEU A 45 3.21 0.02 -9.87
C LEU A 45 1.72 -0.19 -10.12
N ALA A 46 1.04 -0.98 -9.26
CA ALA A 46 -0.42 -1.16 -9.33
C ALA A 46 -1.18 0.15 -9.04
N VAL A 47 -0.75 0.95 -8.06
CA VAL A 47 -1.34 2.29 -7.80
C VAL A 47 -1.23 3.19 -9.01
N LEU A 48 -0.05 3.26 -9.65
CA LEU A 48 0.12 4.05 -10.86
C LEU A 48 -0.80 3.56 -11.97
N PHE A 49 -0.92 2.23 -12.13
CA PHE A 49 -1.81 1.65 -13.14
C PHE A 49 -3.27 2.04 -12.89
N ILE A 50 -3.76 1.96 -11.64
CA ILE A 50 -5.12 2.39 -11.28
C ILE A 50 -5.39 3.83 -11.73
N HIS A 51 -4.49 4.75 -11.39
CA HIS A 51 -4.74 6.17 -11.63
C HIS A 51 -4.53 6.56 -13.09
N VAL A 52 -3.52 6.02 -13.75
CA VAL A 52 -3.28 6.29 -15.17
C VAL A 52 -4.38 5.64 -16.03
N SER A 53 -4.69 4.36 -15.82
CA SER A 53 -5.77 3.72 -16.59
C SER A 53 -7.14 4.35 -16.32
N GLY A 54 -7.42 4.69 -15.05
CA GLY A 54 -8.63 5.41 -14.65
C GLY A 54 -8.79 6.77 -15.33
N HIS A 55 -7.67 7.45 -15.62
CA HIS A 55 -7.68 8.72 -16.37
C HIS A 55 -8.15 8.54 -17.84
N PHE A 56 -7.85 7.40 -18.48
CA PHE A 56 -8.21 7.13 -19.86
C PHE A 56 -9.60 6.49 -20.04
N LEU A 57 -10.12 5.80 -19.03
CA LEU A 57 -11.39 5.08 -19.10
C LEU A 57 -12.60 5.94 -19.51
N PRO A 58 -12.78 7.20 -19.00
CA PRO A 58 -13.89 8.05 -19.43
C PRO A 58 -13.84 8.43 -20.91
N GLY A 59 -12.65 8.52 -21.51
CA GLY A 59 -12.49 8.78 -22.95
C GLY A 59 -12.87 7.60 -23.83
N LEU A 60 -12.75 6.37 -23.33
CA LEU A 60 -13.13 5.15 -24.03
C LEU A 60 -14.62 4.83 -23.89
N HIS A 61 -15.23 5.19 -22.76
CA HIS A 61 -16.65 5.02 -22.51
C HIS A 61 -17.15 6.11 -21.55
N PRO A 62 -17.80 7.17 -22.07
CA PRO A 62 -18.34 8.24 -21.23
C PRO A 62 -19.42 7.74 -20.28
N ALA A 63 -19.45 8.29 -19.05
CA ALA A 63 -20.35 7.87 -17.97
C ALA A 63 -21.86 7.95 -18.31
N HIS A 64 -22.23 8.77 -19.32
CA HIS A 64 -23.62 8.92 -19.79
C HIS A 64 -23.89 8.17 -21.09
N SER A 65 -22.96 7.35 -21.57
CA SER A 65 -23.16 6.58 -22.80
C SER A 65 -24.18 5.47 -22.59
N LEU A 66 -25.19 5.42 -23.44
CA LEU A 66 -26.16 4.32 -23.49
C LEU A 66 -25.71 3.16 -24.37
N LYS A 67 -24.60 3.33 -25.10
CA LYS A 67 -23.98 2.25 -25.88
C LYS A 67 -23.22 1.31 -24.97
N PRO A 68 -23.13 0.00 -25.28
CA PRO A 68 -22.29 -0.90 -24.53
C PRO A 68 -20.80 -0.50 -24.63
N PRO A 69 -19.97 -0.75 -23.60
CA PRO A 69 -18.56 -0.48 -23.66
C PRO A 69 -17.87 -1.30 -24.74
N THR A 70 -16.77 -0.76 -25.27
CA THR A 70 -15.92 -1.45 -26.24
C THR A 70 -14.97 -2.45 -25.57
N TRP A 71 -14.43 -3.40 -26.34
CA TRP A 71 -13.39 -4.32 -25.85
C TRP A 71 -12.17 -3.58 -25.31
N ALA A 72 -11.81 -2.44 -25.91
CA ALA A 72 -10.70 -1.61 -25.42
C ALA A 72 -10.96 -1.05 -24.00
N TRP A 73 -12.21 -0.70 -23.71
CA TRP A 73 -12.61 -0.29 -22.38
C TRP A 73 -12.50 -1.44 -21.38
N TYR A 74 -13.04 -2.64 -21.70
CA TYR A 74 -12.91 -3.80 -20.81
C TYR A 74 -11.45 -4.22 -20.59
N ALA A 75 -10.62 -4.18 -21.63
CA ALA A 75 -9.19 -4.50 -21.53
C ALA A 75 -8.45 -3.56 -20.57
N LEU A 76 -9.00 -2.38 -20.30
CA LEU A 76 -8.44 -1.42 -19.34
C LEU A 76 -9.16 -1.45 -17.99
N ALA A 77 -10.49 -1.56 -17.98
CA ALA A 77 -11.32 -1.54 -16.79
C ALA A 77 -11.10 -2.76 -15.88
N VAL A 78 -11.00 -3.96 -16.47
CA VAL A 78 -10.78 -5.20 -15.69
C VAL A 78 -9.46 -5.14 -14.92
N PRO A 79 -8.28 -4.95 -15.55
CA PRO A 79 -7.04 -4.87 -14.78
C PRO A 79 -6.97 -3.65 -13.87
N ASN A 80 -7.68 -2.54 -14.17
CA ASN A 80 -7.81 -1.40 -13.27
C ASN A 80 -8.46 -1.81 -11.94
N GLN A 81 -9.57 -2.55 -12.01
CA GLN A 81 -10.26 -3.05 -10.83
C GLN A 81 -9.43 -4.15 -10.13
N ASP A 82 -8.78 -5.01 -10.89
CA ASP A 82 -7.92 -6.06 -10.34
C ASP A 82 -6.64 -5.51 -9.69
N ALA A 83 -6.25 -4.26 -9.96
CA ALA A 83 -5.13 -3.61 -9.26
C ALA A 83 -5.50 -3.03 -7.88
N GLN A 84 -6.79 -3.00 -7.49
CA GLN A 84 -7.27 -2.36 -6.25
C GLN A 84 -6.74 -3.00 -4.94
N TRP A 85 -6.05 -4.12 -5.00
CA TRP A 85 -5.34 -4.69 -3.85
C TRP A 85 -4.18 -3.83 -3.33
N ALA A 86 -3.69 -2.87 -4.13
CA ALA A 86 -2.47 -2.12 -3.86
C ALA A 86 -2.55 -1.29 -2.56
N VAL A 87 -3.63 -0.55 -2.32
CA VAL A 87 -3.82 0.26 -1.11
C VAL A 87 -3.97 -0.61 0.13
N PRO A 88 -4.83 -1.65 0.16
CA PRO A 88 -4.88 -2.62 1.26
C PRO A 88 -3.53 -3.29 1.55
N CYS A 89 -2.74 -3.60 0.52
CA CYS A 89 -1.38 -4.12 0.68
C CYS A 89 -0.46 -3.12 1.40
N PHE A 90 -0.47 -1.85 1.02
CA PHE A 90 0.30 -0.82 1.72
C PHE A 90 -0.11 -0.69 3.19
N LEU A 91 -1.41 -0.77 3.51
CA LEU A 91 -1.90 -0.76 4.90
C LEU A 91 -1.41 -1.99 5.67
N MET A 92 -1.50 -3.18 5.09
CA MET A 92 -0.98 -4.43 5.66
C MET A 92 0.52 -4.32 5.99
N LEU A 93 1.33 -3.90 5.02
CA LEU A 93 2.78 -3.71 5.18
C LEU A 93 3.12 -2.63 6.21
N SER A 94 2.35 -1.54 6.22
CA SER A 94 2.50 -0.45 7.19
C SER A 94 2.16 -0.91 8.60
N ALA A 95 1.06 -1.64 8.80
CA ALA A 95 0.70 -2.21 10.09
C ALA A 95 1.80 -3.13 10.62
N PHE A 96 2.32 -4.03 9.78
CA PHE A 96 3.42 -4.91 10.13
C PHE A 96 4.68 -4.16 10.58
N VAL A 97 5.19 -3.23 9.76
CA VAL A 97 6.44 -2.50 10.04
C VAL A 97 6.31 -1.63 11.28
N ASN A 98 5.13 -1.02 11.48
CA ASN A 98 4.89 -0.18 12.64
C ASN A 98 4.75 -0.98 13.93
N ALA A 99 4.09 -2.14 13.88
CA ALA A 99 4.02 -3.07 14.99
C ALA A 99 5.43 -3.54 15.40
N LEU A 100 6.28 -3.86 14.42
CA LEU A 100 7.67 -4.24 14.66
C LEU A 100 8.47 -3.09 15.30
N SER A 101 8.26 -1.85 14.86
CA SER A 101 8.89 -0.65 15.42
C SER A 101 8.48 -0.41 16.89
N LEU A 102 7.19 -0.55 17.20
CA LEU A 102 6.66 -0.45 18.55
C LEU A 102 7.17 -1.57 19.47
N ALA A 103 7.28 -2.79 18.93
CA ALA A 103 7.74 -3.96 19.70
C ALA A 103 9.20 -3.86 20.17
N ARG A 104 10.03 -3.07 19.47
CA ARG A 104 11.46 -2.86 19.82
C ARG A 104 11.69 -1.96 21.05
N GLY A 105 10.64 -1.50 21.72
CA GLY A 105 10.73 -0.81 23.02
C GLY A 105 11.29 0.60 22.99
N ASN A 106 11.29 1.30 21.88
CA ASN A 106 11.84 2.66 21.74
C ASN A 106 11.03 3.77 22.44
N GLY A 107 10.00 3.42 23.21
CA GLY A 107 9.09 4.35 23.88
C GLY A 107 8.08 5.02 22.94
N VAL A 108 6.87 5.30 23.46
CA VAL A 108 5.76 5.89 22.71
C VAL A 108 6.13 7.29 22.15
N GLY A 109 6.84 8.11 22.93
CA GLY A 109 7.24 9.45 22.51
C GLY A 109 8.13 9.44 21.26
N ARG A 110 9.12 8.53 21.17
CA ARG A 110 9.96 8.38 19.97
C ARG A 110 9.19 7.85 18.79
N TYR A 111 8.25 6.93 19.02
CA TYR A 111 7.32 6.46 18.00
C TYR A 111 6.52 7.60 17.42
N VAL A 112 5.83 8.40 18.25
CA VAL A 112 5.02 9.54 17.83
C VAL A 112 5.86 10.57 17.06
N LYS A 113 7.02 11.00 17.62
CA LYS A 113 7.93 11.93 16.93
C LYS A 113 8.29 11.45 15.52
N ARG A 114 8.62 10.16 15.39
CA ARG A 114 8.96 9.59 14.08
C ARG A 114 7.76 9.60 13.13
N ARG A 115 6.53 9.33 13.62
CA ARG A 115 5.31 9.35 12.79
C ARG A 115 4.96 10.75 12.34
N VAL A 116 5.09 11.74 13.21
CA VAL A 116 4.93 13.14 12.82
C VAL A 116 5.89 13.50 11.67
N GLN A 117 7.17 13.17 11.78
CA GLN A 117 8.16 13.50 10.76
C GLN A 117 7.98 12.74 9.44
N THR A 118 7.53 11.48 9.48
CA THR A 118 7.46 10.62 8.29
C THR A 118 6.09 10.57 7.63
N ALA A 119 5.04 11.04 8.28
CA ALA A 119 3.69 11.03 7.73
C ALA A 119 2.97 12.38 7.85
N VAL A 120 2.92 13.00 9.04
CA VAL A 120 2.18 14.26 9.23
C VAL A 120 2.82 15.39 8.41
N VAL A 121 4.14 15.56 8.52
CA VAL A 121 4.85 16.63 7.79
C VAL A 121 4.72 16.46 6.27
N PRO A 122 4.98 15.29 5.67
CA PRO A 122 4.72 15.09 4.25
C PRO A 122 3.26 15.30 3.87
N TYR A 123 2.31 14.84 4.69
CA TYR A 123 0.89 15.02 4.44
C TYR A 123 0.50 16.50 4.34
N LEU A 124 0.89 17.31 5.33
CA LEU A 124 0.58 18.74 5.35
C LEU A 124 1.25 19.48 4.19
N LEU A 125 2.53 19.18 3.92
CA LEU A 125 3.27 19.74 2.81
C LEU A 125 2.58 19.49 1.46
N TRP A 126 2.26 18.21 1.18
CA TRP A 126 1.62 17.84 -0.08
C TRP A 126 0.17 18.30 -0.17
N SER A 127 -0.55 18.38 0.94
CA SER A 127 -1.88 19.01 0.96
C SER A 127 -1.79 20.49 0.57
N ALA A 128 -0.81 21.24 1.10
CA ALA A 128 -0.59 22.63 0.72
C ALA A 128 -0.22 22.77 -0.77
N VAL A 129 0.68 21.91 -1.28
CA VAL A 129 1.04 21.87 -2.70
C VAL A 129 -0.19 21.64 -3.58
N TYR A 130 -1.04 20.66 -3.25
CA TYR A 130 -2.22 20.36 -4.05
C TYR A 130 -3.35 21.39 -3.91
N ILE A 131 -3.49 22.07 -2.78
CA ILE A 131 -4.36 23.23 -2.64
C ILE A 131 -3.86 24.34 -3.57
N ALA A 132 -2.55 24.63 -3.58
CA ALA A 132 -1.96 25.61 -4.50
C ALA A 132 -2.18 25.21 -5.97
N VAL A 133 -1.99 23.95 -6.32
CA VAL A 133 -2.29 23.42 -7.68
C VAL A 133 -3.75 23.63 -8.05
N ASN A 134 -4.69 23.33 -7.14
CA ASN A 134 -6.11 23.53 -7.41
C ASN A 134 -6.44 25.03 -7.63
N VAL A 135 -5.85 25.94 -6.85
CA VAL A 135 -6.08 27.38 -6.98
C VAL A 135 -5.40 27.96 -8.23
N PHE A 136 -4.09 27.76 -8.37
CA PHE A 136 -3.29 28.47 -9.40
C PHE A 136 -3.29 27.76 -10.75
N VAL A 137 -3.43 26.43 -10.78
CA VAL A 137 -3.39 25.65 -12.02
C VAL A 137 -4.79 25.29 -12.52
N LYS A 138 -5.70 24.91 -11.60
CA LYS A 138 -7.08 24.55 -11.97
C LYS A 138 -8.06 25.71 -11.83
N HIS A 139 -7.58 26.91 -11.42
CA HIS A 139 -8.39 28.14 -11.26
C HIS A 139 -9.58 27.98 -10.31
N GLN A 140 -9.43 27.15 -9.27
CA GLN A 140 -10.43 27.02 -8.21
C GLN A 140 -10.30 28.15 -7.19
N HIS A 141 -11.40 28.47 -6.50
CA HIS A 141 -11.37 29.44 -5.40
C HIS A 141 -10.48 28.99 -4.25
N MET A 142 -9.76 29.93 -3.65
CA MET A 142 -8.97 29.64 -2.43
C MET A 142 -9.91 29.20 -1.32
N PRO A 143 -9.71 28.02 -0.71
CA PRO A 143 -10.57 27.55 0.37
C PRO A 143 -10.39 28.41 1.61
N GLY A 144 -11.48 28.79 2.28
CA GLY A 144 -11.43 29.43 3.59
C GLY A 144 -10.90 28.48 4.68
N ILE A 145 -10.59 28.99 5.85
CA ILE A 145 -9.99 28.21 6.97
C ILE A 145 -10.82 26.95 7.28
N ARG A 146 -12.13 27.09 7.42
CA ARG A 146 -13.01 25.95 7.74
C ARG A 146 -12.97 24.88 6.65
N SER A 147 -13.03 25.28 5.39
CA SER A 147 -12.92 24.35 4.25
C SER A 147 -11.55 23.67 4.21
N THR A 148 -10.46 24.42 4.44
CA THR A 148 -9.11 23.86 4.51
C THR A 148 -8.99 22.80 5.61
N LEU A 149 -9.52 23.06 6.81
CA LEU A 149 -9.53 22.08 7.88
C LEU A 149 -10.31 20.81 7.51
N THR A 150 -11.46 20.96 6.83
CA THR A 150 -12.23 19.81 6.33
C THR A 150 -11.47 19.02 5.27
N LEU A 151 -10.78 19.69 4.33
CA LEU A 151 -9.94 19.05 3.34
C LEU A 151 -8.80 18.25 3.99
N LEU A 152 -8.17 18.81 5.03
CA LEU A 152 -7.11 18.13 5.77
C LEU A 152 -7.65 16.98 6.63
N GLN A 153 -8.79 17.13 7.28
CA GLN A 153 -9.39 16.08 8.08
C GLN A 153 -9.75 14.85 7.25
N ASN A 154 -10.26 15.06 6.03
CA ASN A 154 -10.75 13.99 5.16
C ASN A 154 -9.71 13.52 4.13
N GLY A 155 -8.52 14.14 4.06
CA GLY A 155 -7.52 13.83 3.04
C GLY A 155 -7.95 14.20 1.62
N THR A 156 -8.85 15.16 1.45
CA THR A 156 -9.50 15.51 0.18
C THR A 156 -8.91 16.74 -0.52
N ALA A 157 -7.76 17.25 -0.06
CA ALA A 157 -7.03 18.28 -0.79
C ALA A 157 -6.64 17.83 -2.22
N TYR A 158 -6.43 16.53 -2.41
CA TYR A 158 -6.40 15.84 -3.71
C TYR A 158 -6.80 14.36 -3.53
N PHE A 159 -7.28 13.74 -4.61
CA PHE A 159 -7.96 12.43 -4.57
C PHE A 159 -7.18 11.29 -3.89
N HIS A 160 -5.84 11.29 -3.93
CA HIS A 160 -5.00 10.22 -3.36
C HIS A 160 -4.57 10.50 -1.91
N LEU A 161 -4.67 11.74 -1.41
CA LEU A 161 -4.14 12.10 -0.09
C LEU A 161 -4.92 11.47 1.08
N TYR A 162 -6.13 10.94 0.84
CA TYR A 162 -6.90 10.23 1.86
C TYR A 162 -6.12 9.06 2.49
N PHE A 163 -5.22 8.43 1.74
CA PHE A 163 -4.39 7.35 2.26
C PHE A 163 -3.51 7.77 3.45
N PHE A 164 -3.04 9.03 3.47
CA PHE A 164 -2.31 9.53 4.63
C PHE A 164 -3.20 9.57 5.88
N VAL A 165 -4.47 9.93 5.73
CA VAL A 165 -5.43 9.94 6.84
C VAL A 165 -5.61 8.52 7.37
N LEU A 166 -5.82 7.52 6.50
CA LEU A 166 -5.89 6.11 6.89
C LEU A 166 -4.64 5.66 7.67
N VAL A 167 -3.46 6.04 7.18
CA VAL A 167 -2.20 5.69 7.83
C VAL A 167 -2.04 6.39 9.19
N LEU A 168 -2.46 7.65 9.32
CA LEU A 168 -2.41 8.40 10.57
C LEU A 168 -3.38 7.82 11.62
N GLU A 169 -4.61 7.50 11.22
CA GLU A 169 -5.58 6.81 12.08
C GLU A 169 -5.04 5.45 12.55
N MET A 170 -4.46 4.67 11.64
CA MET A 170 -3.80 3.41 11.98
C MET A 170 -2.69 3.62 13.01
N TYR A 171 -1.86 4.67 12.90
CA TYR A 171 -0.78 4.94 13.84
C TYR A 171 -1.26 5.22 15.26
N VAL A 172 -2.43 5.83 15.40
CA VAL A 172 -3.08 6.07 16.70
C VAL A 172 -3.59 4.77 17.31
N LEU A 173 -4.12 3.86 16.48
CA LEU A 173 -4.73 2.62 16.95
C LEU A 173 -3.71 1.50 17.25
N LEU A 174 -2.58 1.47 16.52
CA LEU A 174 -1.59 0.38 16.64
C LEU A 174 -1.07 0.13 18.06
N PRO A 175 -0.75 1.14 18.90
CA PRO A 175 -0.30 0.91 20.26
C PRO A 175 -1.28 0.07 21.11
N LEU A 176 -2.59 0.17 20.84
CA LEU A 176 -3.62 -0.57 21.55
C LEU A 176 -3.64 -2.05 21.17
N PHE A 177 -3.37 -2.36 19.90
CA PHE A 177 -3.49 -3.72 19.35
C PHE A 177 -2.18 -4.51 19.37
N VAL A 178 -1.01 -3.86 19.26
CA VAL A 178 0.28 -4.57 19.24
C VAL A 178 0.49 -5.53 20.41
N PRO A 179 0.12 -5.21 21.69
CA PRO A 179 0.24 -6.15 22.81
C PRO A 179 -0.56 -7.44 22.61
N LEU A 180 -1.76 -7.36 22.02
CA LEU A 180 -2.60 -8.51 21.72
C LEU A 180 -1.92 -9.45 20.69
N PHE A 181 -1.37 -8.87 19.63
CA PHE A 181 -0.75 -9.66 18.56
C PHE A 181 0.63 -10.22 18.92
N ARG A 182 1.30 -9.69 19.96
CA ARG A 182 2.47 -10.34 20.57
C ARG A 182 2.14 -11.71 21.14
N ARG A 183 0.88 -11.96 21.56
CA ARG A 183 0.41 -13.25 22.06
C ARG A 183 0.20 -14.30 20.96
N ARG A 184 0.44 -13.92 19.68
CA ARG A 184 0.34 -14.77 18.49
C ARG A 184 -1.02 -15.44 18.34
N PRO A 185 -2.13 -14.69 18.27
CA PRO A 185 -3.46 -15.27 18.11
C PRO A 185 -3.52 -16.15 16.84
N PRO A 186 -4.34 -17.19 16.83
CA PRO A 186 -4.47 -18.07 15.66
C PRO A 186 -5.11 -17.30 14.50
N PHE A 187 -4.72 -17.64 13.27
CA PHE A 187 -5.17 -16.96 12.06
C PHE A 187 -6.70 -16.87 11.95
N TRP A 188 -7.38 -17.98 12.19
CA TRP A 188 -8.85 -18.03 12.08
C TRP A 188 -9.54 -17.03 13.02
N ALA A 189 -9.04 -16.84 14.24
CA ALA A 189 -9.62 -15.91 15.20
C ALA A 189 -9.42 -14.45 14.75
N VAL A 190 -8.23 -14.13 14.20
CA VAL A 190 -7.94 -12.79 13.65
C VAL A 190 -8.77 -12.54 12.40
N ALA A 191 -8.82 -13.50 11.48
CA ALA A 191 -9.59 -13.36 10.24
C ALA A 191 -11.09 -13.23 10.51
N ALA A 192 -11.66 -14.10 11.33
CA ALA A 192 -13.07 -14.03 11.71
C ALA A 192 -13.41 -12.74 12.44
N GLY A 193 -12.61 -12.34 13.45
CA GLY A 193 -12.80 -11.10 14.18
C GLY A 193 -12.72 -9.87 13.28
N ALA A 194 -11.74 -9.82 12.37
CA ALA A 194 -11.59 -8.72 11.42
C ALA A 194 -12.76 -8.65 10.42
N VAL A 195 -13.19 -9.78 9.86
CA VAL A 195 -14.34 -9.84 8.94
C VAL A 195 -15.62 -9.44 9.63
N ILE A 196 -15.88 -9.94 10.85
CA ILE A 196 -17.08 -9.58 11.62
C ILE A 196 -17.09 -8.09 11.93
N LEU A 197 -15.96 -7.54 12.41
CA LEU A 197 -15.87 -6.11 12.73
C LEU A 197 -16.02 -5.24 11.48
N GLN A 198 -15.42 -5.63 10.36
CA GLN A 198 -15.54 -4.92 9.11
C GLN A 198 -16.95 -5.01 8.51
N ALA A 199 -17.63 -6.15 8.65
CA ALA A 199 -19.02 -6.31 8.26
C ALA A 199 -19.96 -5.44 9.15
N LEU A 200 -19.68 -5.35 10.44
CA LEU A 200 -20.40 -4.46 11.35
C LEU A 200 -20.22 -2.99 10.93
N VAL A 201 -18.98 -2.56 10.66
CA VAL A 201 -18.68 -1.19 10.17
C VAL A 201 -19.39 -0.94 8.84
N TYR A 202 -19.40 -1.91 7.92
CA TYR A 202 -20.14 -1.81 6.65
C TYR A 202 -21.64 -1.59 6.89
N GLY A 203 -22.25 -2.40 7.76
CA GLY A 203 -23.67 -2.28 8.10
C GLY A 203 -24.00 -0.93 8.76
N LEU A 204 -23.22 -0.52 9.76
CA LEU A 204 -23.36 0.78 10.42
C LEU A 204 -23.20 1.93 9.43
N ASN A 205 -22.20 1.87 8.56
CA ASN A 205 -21.95 2.90 7.55
C ASN A 205 -23.11 3.02 6.56
N ARG A 206 -23.70 1.88 6.15
CA ARG A 206 -24.80 1.85 5.20
C ARG A 206 -26.12 2.33 5.80
N TYR A 207 -26.45 1.90 7.03
CA TYR A 207 -27.78 2.09 7.59
C TYR A 207 -27.87 3.21 8.65
N VAL A 208 -26.75 3.58 9.28
CA VAL A 208 -26.72 4.57 10.36
C VAL A 208 -25.97 5.83 9.95
N PHE A 209 -24.75 5.70 9.44
CA PHE A 209 -23.85 6.83 9.18
C PHE A 209 -23.88 7.33 7.73
N LEU A 210 -24.72 6.78 6.87
CA LEU A 210 -24.96 7.25 5.50
C LEU A 210 -23.64 7.52 4.72
N HIS A 211 -22.76 6.52 4.68
CA HIS A 211 -21.52 6.50 3.90
C HIS A 211 -20.37 7.40 4.42
N ARG A 212 -20.33 7.80 5.68
CA ARG A 212 -19.28 8.66 6.24
C ARG A 212 -17.94 7.96 6.53
N PHE A 213 -17.92 6.62 6.70
CA PHE A 213 -16.73 5.87 7.10
C PHE A 213 -15.90 5.25 5.95
N GLN A 214 -16.29 5.47 4.69
CA GLN A 214 -15.61 4.85 3.53
C GLN A 214 -14.14 5.28 3.34
N THR A 215 -13.76 6.42 3.91
CA THR A 215 -12.39 6.96 3.85
C THR A 215 -11.68 6.92 5.20
N THR A 216 -12.06 6.03 6.09
CA THR A 216 -11.44 5.83 7.41
C THR A 216 -10.80 4.46 7.50
N ILE A 217 -9.85 4.28 8.41
CA ILE A 217 -9.16 3.00 8.64
C ILE A 217 -10.13 1.88 9.05
N PHE A 218 -11.31 2.22 9.56
CA PHE A 218 -12.34 1.23 9.89
C PHE A 218 -12.90 0.51 8.67
N TRP A 219 -12.70 1.07 7.45
CA TRP A 219 -13.06 0.41 6.19
C TRP A 219 -12.00 -0.62 5.76
N ASP A 220 -10.81 -0.57 6.35
CA ASP A 220 -9.64 -1.39 6.00
C ASP A 220 -9.13 -2.22 7.21
N ILE A 221 -10.02 -2.65 8.09
CA ILE A 221 -9.68 -3.44 9.29
C ILE A 221 -8.96 -4.74 8.91
N LEU A 222 -9.43 -5.45 7.89
CA LEU A 222 -8.91 -6.76 7.49
C LEU A 222 -7.43 -6.70 7.06
N PRO A 223 -6.99 -5.82 6.14
CA PRO A 223 -5.58 -5.70 5.79
C PRO A 223 -4.70 -5.26 6.97
N VAL A 224 -5.19 -4.38 7.86
CA VAL A 224 -4.46 -3.99 9.07
C VAL A 224 -4.30 -5.15 10.03
N ALA A 225 -5.37 -5.90 10.30
CA ALA A 225 -5.35 -7.08 11.16
C ALA A 225 -4.42 -8.18 10.60
N LEU A 226 -4.41 -8.37 9.28
CA LEU A 226 -3.50 -9.30 8.60
C LEU A 226 -2.03 -8.86 8.78
N GLY A 227 -1.73 -7.56 8.66
CA GLY A 227 -0.39 -7.02 8.92
C GLY A 227 0.06 -7.22 10.37
N LEU A 228 -0.83 -7.00 11.34
CA LEU A 228 -0.57 -7.28 12.76
C LEU A 228 -0.39 -8.77 13.04
N TRP A 229 -1.18 -9.63 12.41
CA TRP A 229 -1.02 -11.07 12.54
C TRP A 229 0.33 -11.53 11.98
N LEU A 230 0.72 -11.06 10.82
CA LEU A 230 2.04 -11.31 10.21
C LEU A 230 3.18 -10.87 11.14
N PHE A 231 3.03 -9.74 11.85
CA PHE A 231 3.99 -9.31 12.86
C PHE A 231 4.14 -10.36 13.97
N GLY A 232 3.04 -10.87 14.52
CA GLY A 232 3.07 -11.92 15.54
C GLY A 232 3.73 -13.23 15.06
N GLN A 233 3.69 -13.51 13.76
CA GLN A 233 4.26 -14.71 13.11
C GLN A 233 5.62 -14.47 12.44
N SER A 234 6.24 -13.33 12.63
CA SER A 234 7.43 -12.91 11.85
C SER A 234 8.59 -13.89 11.86
N ALA A 235 8.78 -14.66 12.92
CA ALA A 235 9.80 -15.71 13.01
C ALA A 235 9.54 -16.93 12.10
N ARG A 236 8.29 -17.12 11.67
CA ARG A 236 7.83 -18.33 10.93
C ARG A 236 7.44 -18.02 9.47
N TRP A 237 7.83 -16.88 8.93
CA TRP A 237 7.43 -16.46 7.59
C TRP A 237 7.70 -17.46 6.47
N PRO A 238 8.89 -18.11 6.37
CA PRO A 238 9.14 -19.07 5.28
C PRO A 238 8.14 -20.23 5.29
N ASP A 239 7.85 -20.78 6.46
CA ASP A 239 6.89 -21.88 6.60
C ASP A 239 5.45 -21.41 6.38
N LEU A 240 5.12 -20.20 6.84
CA LEU A 240 3.82 -19.59 6.67
C LEU A 240 3.50 -19.39 5.20
N PHE A 241 4.42 -18.83 4.42
CA PHE A 241 4.23 -18.60 2.99
C PHE A 241 4.14 -19.92 2.23
N ARG A 242 5.04 -20.86 2.51
CA ARG A 242 5.01 -22.18 1.87
C ARG A 242 3.69 -22.91 2.07
N ARG A 243 3.13 -22.88 3.29
CA ARG A 243 1.87 -23.58 3.62
C ARG A 243 0.62 -22.77 3.25
N GLY A 244 0.69 -21.44 3.35
CA GLY A 244 -0.46 -20.55 3.17
C GLY A 244 -0.75 -20.16 1.73
N VAL A 245 0.24 -20.23 0.82
CA VAL A 245 0.10 -19.77 -0.57
C VAL A 245 -1.04 -20.49 -1.32
N GLY A 246 -1.16 -21.80 -1.17
CA GLY A 246 -2.23 -22.56 -1.85
C GLY A 246 -3.62 -22.11 -1.39
N GLY A 247 -3.85 -22.05 -0.09
CA GLY A 247 -5.13 -21.59 0.47
C GLY A 247 -5.43 -20.13 0.14
N ALA A 248 -4.43 -19.25 0.26
CA ALA A 248 -4.57 -17.86 -0.14
C ALA A 248 -4.88 -17.71 -1.64
N GLY A 249 -4.26 -18.55 -2.50
CA GLY A 249 -4.55 -18.61 -3.93
C GLY A 249 -6.00 -18.96 -4.23
N VAL A 250 -6.53 -20.01 -3.59
CA VAL A 250 -7.92 -20.42 -3.75
C VAL A 250 -8.89 -19.31 -3.32
N VAL A 251 -8.66 -18.71 -2.14
CA VAL A 251 -9.49 -17.59 -1.63
C VAL A 251 -9.44 -16.40 -2.58
N THR A 252 -8.24 -16.06 -3.06
CA THR A 252 -8.05 -14.93 -3.98
C THR A 252 -8.78 -15.15 -5.29
N LEU A 253 -8.66 -16.33 -5.90
CA LEU A 253 -9.32 -16.66 -7.17
C LEU A 253 -10.85 -16.71 -7.03
N ALA A 254 -11.36 -17.33 -5.96
CA ALA A 254 -12.79 -17.35 -5.69
C ALA A 254 -13.36 -15.94 -5.45
N ALA A 255 -12.65 -15.13 -4.66
CA ALA A 255 -13.04 -13.75 -4.40
C ALA A 255 -12.94 -12.87 -5.66
N LEU A 256 -11.91 -13.04 -6.49
CA LEU A 256 -11.72 -12.36 -7.76
C LEU A 256 -12.87 -12.65 -8.74
N ALA A 257 -13.29 -13.92 -8.84
CA ALA A 257 -14.41 -14.31 -9.69
C ALA A 257 -15.73 -13.62 -9.32
N VAL A 258 -15.91 -13.27 -8.05
CA VAL A 258 -17.07 -12.50 -7.58
C VAL A 258 -16.83 -10.99 -7.68
N TYR A 259 -15.66 -10.53 -7.26
CA TYR A 259 -15.33 -9.11 -7.17
C TYR A 259 -15.24 -8.43 -8.53
N THR A 260 -14.43 -8.97 -9.46
CA THR A 260 -14.12 -8.30 -10.74
C THR A 260 -15.38 -8.00 -11.57
N PRO A 261 -16.33 -8.92 -11.79
CA PRO A 261 -17.54 -8.58 -12.54
C PRO A 261 -18.37 -7.49 -11.88
N LEU A 262 -18.52 -7.54 -10.55
CA LEU A 262 -19.27 -6.55 -9.80
C LEU A 262 -18.55 -5.19 -9.78
N ALA A 263 -17.22 -5.19 -9.63
CA ALA A 263 -16.41 -3.98 -9.64
C ALA A 263 -16.45 -3.28 -10.99
N VAL A 264 -16.33 -4.02 -12.07
CA VAL A 264 -16.48 -3.49 -13.45
C VAL A 264 -17.92 -2.96 -13.67
N ALA A 265 -18.94 -3.67 -13.18
CA ALA A 265 -20.31 -3.22 -13.27
C ALA A 265 -20.55 -1.88 -12.55
N THR A 266 -19.87 -1.59 -11.42
CA THR A 266 -19.97 -0.27 -10.75
C THR A 266 -19.52 0.90 -11.61
N MET A 267 -18.72 0.65 -12.64
CA MET A 267 -18.22 1.68 -13.57
C MET A 267 -19.21 1.97 -14.70
N LEU A 268 -20.26 1.17 -14.82
CA LEU A 268 -21.28 1.31 -15.86
C LEU A 268 -22.46 2.14 -15.34
N PRO A 269 -23.05 3.00 -16.18
CA PRO A 269 -24.24 3.75 -15.82
C PRO A 269 -25.41 2.79 -15.53
N HIS A 270 -26.20 3.13 -14.51
CA HIS A 270 -27.40 2.37 -14.11
C HIS A 270 -27.19 0.90 -13.72
N ALA A 271 -25.94 0.49 -13.42
CA ALA A 271 -25.70 -0.87 -12.94
C ALA A 271 -26.21 -1.05 -11.51
N HIS A 272 -27.14 -1.98 -11.34
CA HIS A 272 -27.61 -2.41 -10.02
C HIS A 272 -26.79 -3.63 -9.58
N ILE A 273 -25.97 -3.46 -8.56
CA ILE A 273 -25.15 -4.55 -8.01
C ILE A 273 -25.56 -4.87 -6.57
N ASN A 274 -25.32 -6.11 -6.17
CA ASN A 274 -25.34 -6.48 -4.76
C ASN A 274 -24.09 -5.92 -4.06
N THR A 275 -24.23 -4.79 -3.37
CA THR A 275 -23.11 -4.09 -2.73
C THR A 275 -22.48 -4.88 -1.59
N ALA A 276 -23.22 -5.76 -0.91
CA ALA A 276 -22.67 -6.63 0.12
C ALA A 276 -21.76 -7.69 -0.53
N LEU A 277 -22.23 -8.36 -1.59
CA LEU A 277 -21.45 -9.35 -2.32
C LEU A 277 -20.18 -8.73 -2.93
N TYR A 278 -20.30 -7.51 -3.47
CA TYR A 278 -19.16 -6.72 -3.94
C TYR A 278 -18.13 -6.51 -2.81
N GLN A 279 -18.56 -6.06 -1.63
CA GLN A 279 -17.66 -5.77 -0.52
C GLN A 279 -16.98 -7.02 0.03
N PHE A 280 -17.72 -8.11 0.23
CA PHE A 280 -17.11 -9.37 0.68
C PHE A 280 -16.12 -9.93 -0.36
N GLY A 281 -16.45 -9.86 -1.64
CA GLY A 281 -15.54 -10.20 -2.73
C GLY A 281 -14.28 -9.34 -2.69
N GLN A 282 -14.41 -8.02 -2.55
CA GLN A 282 -13.30 -7.09 -2.46
C GLN A 282 -12.37 -7.42 -1.27
N TRP A 283 -12.92 -7.65 -0.08
CA TRP A 283 -12.12 -7.95 1.10
C TRP A 283 -11.33 -9.25 0.96
N GLY A 284 -11.98 -10.32 0.50
CA GLY A 284 -11.32 -11.59 0.25
C GLY A 284 -10.23 -11.49 -0.81
N TYR A 285 -10.54 -10.81 -1.92
CA TYR A 285 -9.60 -10.57 -3.02
C TYR A 285 -8.39 -9.74 -2.57
N THR A 286 -8.61 -8.58 -1.97
CA THR A 286 -7.53 -7.66 -1.63
C THR A 286 -6.63 -8.21 -0.52
N ALA A 287 -7.20 -8.90 0.48
CA ALA A 287 -6.44 -9.55 1.54
C ALA A 287 -5.61 -10.73 1.01
N GLY A 288 -6.23 -11.60 0.21
CA GLY A 288 -5.56 -12.74 -0.39
C GLY A 288 -4.45 -12.32 -1.36
N MET A 289 -4.72 -11.35 -2.25
CA MET A 289 -3.73 -10.83 -3.19
C MET A 289 -2.57 -10.14 -2.47
N SER A 290 -2.83 -9.35 -1.41
CA SER A 290 -1.79 -8.73 -0.60
C SER A 290 -0.85 -9.76 0.03
N PHE A 291 -1.41 -10.86 0.55
CA PHE A 291 -0.62 -11.96 1.08
C PHE A 291 0.19 -12.66 -0.02
N LEU A 292 -0.42 -12.95 -1.17
CA LEU A 292 0.25 -13.59 -2.31
C LEU A 292 1.40 -12.74 -2.86
N MET A 293 1.22 -11.44 -2.98
CA MET A 293 2.26 -10.52 -3.44
C MET A 293 3.44 -10.45 -2.47
N LEU A 294 3.17 -10.46 -1.16
CA LEU A 294 4.22 -10.54 -0.15
C LEU A 294 4.95 -11.90 -0.18
N ALA A 295 4.21 -13.01 -0.33
CA ALA A 295 4.78 -14.33 -0.47
C ALA A 295 5.65 -14.42 -1.74
N LEU A 296 5.16 -13.94 -2.88
CA LEU A 296 5.92 -13.85 -4.13
C LEU A 296 7.20 -13.02 -3.96
N ALA A 297 7.11 -11.85 -3.35
CA ALA A 297 8.26 -11.01 -3.06
C ALA A 297 9.32 -11.73 -2.19
N GLY A 298 8.87 -12.61 -1.29
CA GLY A 298 9.74 -13.44 -0.45
C GLY A 298 10.43 -14.60 -1.19
N THR A 299 9.89 -15.04 -2.33
CA THR A 299 10.46 -16.11 -3.15
C THR A 299 11.38 -15.61 -4.26
N LEU A 300 11.29 -14.32 -4.62
CA LEU A 300 12.15 -13.74 -5.64
C LEU A 300 13.62 -13.73 -5.20
N GLY A 301 14.45 -14.42 -5.95
CA GLY A 301 15.89 -14.47 -5.73
C GLY A 301 16.57 -13.11 -5.96
N ARG A 302 17.87 -13.03 -5.65
CA ARG A 302 18.69 -11.84 -5.93
C ARG A 302 18.87 -11.69 -7.44
N GLY A 303 18.41 -10.57 -8.02
CA GLY A 303 18.52 -10.29 -9.44
C GLY A 303 18.17 -8.82 -9.76
N ARG A 304 18.34 -8.42 -11.03
CA ARG A 304 18.07 -7.05 -11.49
C ARG A 304 16.62 -6.63 -11.25
N LEU A 305 15.66 -7.53 -11.49
CA LEU A 305 14.24 -7.27 -11.26
C LEU A 305 13.95 -7.03 -9.79
N THR A 306 14.46 -7.89 -8.91
CA THR A 306 14.28 -7.75 -7.45
C THR A 306 14.91 -6.45 -6.94
N ALA A 307 16.08 -6.07 -7.44
CA ALA A 307 16.75 -4.82 -7.10
C ALA A 307 15.92 -3.60 -7.59
N LEU A 308 15.38 -3.66 -8.81
CA LEU A 308 14.52 -2.60 -9.35
C LEU A 308 13.24 -2.46 -8.52
N LEU A 309 12.51 -3.56 -8.27
CA LEU A 309 11.29 -3.52 -7.47
C LEU A 309 11.55 -3.04 -6.05
N GLY A 310 12.66 -3.48 -5.43
CA GLY A 310 13.09 -2.99 -4.12
C GLY A 310 13.38 -1.48 -4.11
N TYR A 311 14.02 -0.96 -5.15
CA TYR A 311 14.25 0.47 -5.34
C TYR A 311 12.94 1.24 -5.49
N LEU A 312 12.01 0.77 -6.32
CA LEU A 312 10.68 1.37 -6.48
C LEU A 312 9.91 1.36 -5.15
N GLY A 313 10.00 0.27 -4.39
CA GLY A 313 9.40 0.18 -3.06
C GLY A 313 9.98 1.16 -2.05
N ALA A 314 11.29 1.36 -2.07
CA ALA A 314 11.96 2.35 -1.23
C ALA A 314 11.57 3.80 -1.60
N GLU A 315 11.31 4.09 -2.86
CA GLU A 315 10.86 5.38 -3.38
C GLU A 315 9.32 5.51 -3.46
N SER A 316 8.57 4.50 -3.01
CA SER A 316 7.11 4.42 -3.20
C SER A 316 6.35 5.66 -2.67
N LEU A 317 6.82 6.28 -1.59
CA LEU A 317 6.21 7.51 -1.06
C LEU A 317 6.38 8.68 -2.03
N ALA A 318 7.57 8.88 -2.59
CA ALA A 318 7.82 9.95 -3.55
C ALA A 318 6.98 9.75 -4.83
N ILE A 319 6.94 8.51 -5.34
CA ILE A 319 6.10 8.15 -6.48
C ILE A 319 4.62 8.40 -6.15
N TYR A 320 4.16 7.96 -4.99
CA TYR A 320 2.78 8.09 -4.56
C TYR A 320 2.31 9.56 -4.49
N VAL A 321 3.11 10.44 -3.91
CA VAL A 321 2.69 11.83 -3.73
C VAL A 321 2.82 12.68 -4.99
N MET A 322 3.68 12.31 -5.94
CA MET A 322 3.99 13.14 -7.10
C MET A 322 3.35 12.66 -8.41
N HIS A 323 2.93 11.39 -8.54
CA HIS A 323 2.39 10.89 -9.82
C HIS A 323 1.19 11.69 -10.36
N PRO A 324 0.26 12.23 -9.53
CA PRO A 324 -0.84 13.02 -10.06
C PRO A 324 -0.40 14.35 -10.68
N LEU A 325 0.75 14.91 -10.23
CA LEU A 325 1.34 16.09 -10.87
C LEU A 325 1.86 15.74 -12.27
N ALA A 326 2.45 14.56 -12.45
CA ALA A 326 2.89 14.11 -13.77
C ALA A 326 1.70 13.98 -14.73
N ILE A 327 0.61 13.38 -14.29
CA ILE A 327 -0.64 13.29 -15.07
C ILE A 327 -1.13 14.70 -15.43
N LEU A 328 -1.22 15.59 -14.45
CA LEU A 328 -1.69 16.97 -14.67
C LEU A 328 -0.82 17.76 -15.66
N VAL A 329 0.51 17.62 -15.59
CA VAL A 329 1.44 18.29 -16.52
C VAL A 329 1.21 17.79 -17.95
N LEU A 330 1.11 16.48 -18.14
CA LEU A 330 0.87 15.90 -19.47
C LEU A 330 -0.50 16.33 -20.04
N ASP A 331 -1.53 16.44 -19.18
CA ASP A 331 -2.84 16.97 -19.60
C ASP A 331 -2.75 18.41 -20.09
N ARG A 332 -2.00 19.25 -19.36
CA ARG A 332 -1.81 20.65 -19.76
C ARG A 332 -0.99 20.80 -21.03
N MET A 333 -0.08 19.87 -21.29
CA MET A 333 0.68 19.80 -22.55
C MET A 333 -0.17 19.25 -23.73
N GLY A 334 -1.37 18.76 -23.48
CA GLY A 334 -2.25 18.19 -24.51
C GLY A 334 -1.81 16.82 -25.03
N VAL A 335 -0.96 16.10 -24.29
CA VAL A 335 -0.37 14.83 -24.73
C VAL A 335 -1.43 13.79 -25.03
N ASN A 336 -2.51 13.72 -24.23
CA ASN A 336 -3.62 12.79 -24.47
C ASN A 336 -4.31 13.05 -25.81
N LYS A 337 -4.52 14.32 -26.19
CA LYS A 337 -5.12 14.71 -27.47
C LYS A 337 -4.21 14.38 -28.65
N ALA A 338 -2.88 14.53 -28.48
CA ALA A 338 -1.90 14.28 -29.53
C ALA A 338 -1.66 12.78 -29.79
N LEU A 339 -1.62 11.96 -28.74
CA LEU A 339 -1.25 10.54 -28.83
C LEU A 339 -2.43 9.57 -28.83
N GLY A 340 -3.62 9.99 -28.39
CA GLY A 340 -4.74 9.10 -28.14
C GLY A 340 -4.53 8.15 -26.96
N SER A 341 -5.49 7.20 -26.76
CA SER A 341 -5.54 6.41 -25.52
C SER A 341 -4.42 5.36 -25.39
N GLY A 342 -4.01 4.70 -26.47
CA GLY A 342 -3.02 3.63 -26.41
C GLY A 342 -1.59 4.13 -26.09
N PRO A 343 -0.95 4.88 -26.99
CA PRO A 343 0.37 5.47 -26.73
C PRO A 343 0.35 6.44 -25.54
N GLY A 344 -0.74 7.20 -25.38
CA GLY A 344 -0.94 8.09 -24.23
C GLY A 344 -0.82 7.36 -22.91
N LEU A 345 -1.47 6.21 -22.73
CA LEU A 345 -1.40 5.39 -21.52
C LEU A 345 0.07 5.08 -21.14
N VAL A 346 0.88 4.66 -22.12
CA VAL A 346 2.29 4.32 -21.90
C VAL A 346 3.09 5.55 -21.45
N VAL A 347 2.90 6.69 -22.13
CA VAL A 347 3.62 7.94 -21.82
C VAL A 347 3.22 8.45 -20.43
N TYR A 348 1.93 8.43 -20.08
CA TYR A 348 1.47 8.86 -18.77
C TYR A 348 2.00 7.95 -17.65
N TYR A 349 2.00 6.63 -17.88
CA TYR A 349 2.55 5.68 -16.91
C TYR A 349 4.05 5.89 -16.71
N ALA A 350 4.81 5.99 -17.80
CA ALA A 350 6.25 6.23 -17.77
C ALA A 350 6.59 7.56 -17.08
N ALA A 351 5.89 8.65 -17.40
CA ALA A 351 6.11 9.95 -16.77
C ALA A 351 5.74 9.96 -15.28
N SER A 352 4.64 9.29 -14.91
CA SER A 352 4.21 9.14 -13.50
C SER A 352 5.20 8.35 -12.66
N LEU A 353 6.07 7.56 -13.30
CA LEU A 353 7.18 6.86 -12.64
C LEU A 353 8.47 7.68 -12.69
N ALA A 354 8.84 8.19 -13.87
CA ALA A 354 10.14 8.82 -14.10
C ALA A 354 10.27 10.17 -13.39
N LEU A 355 9.24 11.03 -13.42
CA LEU A 355 9.28 12.36 -12.81
C LEU A 355 9.52 12.31 -11.29
N PRO A 356 8.76 11.52 -10.51
CA PRO A 356 9.03 11.37 -9.07
C PRO A 356 10.42 10.81 -8.77
N LEU A 357 10.86 9.80 -9.54
CA LEU A 357 12.18 9.19 -9.34
C LEU A 357 13.32 10.17 -9.64
N ALA A 358 13.22 10.95 -10.72
CA ALA A 358 14.19 11.99 -11.05
C ALA A 358 14.26 13.05 -9.94
N THR A 359 13.10 13.52 -9.44
CA THR A 359 13.03 14.49 -8.36
C THR A 359 13.64 13.95 -7.07
N ALA A 360 13.31 12.71 -6.70
CA ALA A 360 13.89 12.04 -5.53
C ALA A 360 15.41 11.89 -5.65
N TRP A 361 15.90 11.56 -6.84
CA TRP A 361 17.34 11.44 -7.11
C TRP A 361 18.06 12.79 -6.99
N VAL A 362 17.55 13.85 -7.61
CA VAL A 362 18.09 15.21 -7.50
C VAL A 362 18.16 15.67 -6.05
N TRP A 363 17.06 15.47 -5.31
CA TRP A 363 16.98 15.81 -3.88
C TRP A 363 18.03 15.07 -3.04
N LYS A 364 18.19 13.76 -3.25
CA LYS A 364 19.19 12.95 -2.53
C LYS A 364 20.62 13.37 -2.88
N ARG A 365 20.89 13.69 -4.16
CA ARG A 365 22.19 14.17 -4.59
C ARG A 365 22.52 15.53 -3.97
N GLY A 366 21.57 16.47 -4.00
CA GLY A 366 21.74 17.79 -3.37
C GLY A 366 22.05 17.69 -1.87
N LYS A 367 21.38 16.81 -1.15
CA LYS A 367 21.67 16.55 0.27
C LYS A 367 23.07 15.97 0.51
N ARG A 368 23.57 15.08 -0.36
CA ARG A 368 24.93 14.53 -0.25
C ARG A 368 25.98 15.61 -0.46
N VAL A 369 25.82 16.44 -1.48
CA VAL A 369 26.70 17.57 -1.76
C VAL A 369 26.71 18.57 -0.59
N ALA A 370 25.53 18.94 -0.08
CA ALA A 370 25.41 19.86 1.07
C ALA A 370 26.01 19.28 2.37
N ALA A 371 26.07 17.95 2.50
CA ALA A 371 26.70 17.25 3.63
C ALA A 371 28.21 17.00 3.45
N GLY A 372 28.85 17.53 2.39
CA GLY A 372 30.27 17.28 2.09
C GLY A 372 30.62 15.82 1.76
N ARG A 373 29.64 15.00 1.38
CA ARG A 373 29.80 13.60 0.98
C ARG A 373 29.50 13.48 -0.51
N ALA A 374 30.40 14.01 -1.33
CA ALA A 374 30.33 13.83 -2.79
C ALA A 374 30.79 12.44 -3.20
#